data_43988f60feba6b7e1364264a894a70b6
#
_entry.id   43988f60feba6b7e1364264a894a70b6
#
_cell.length_a   1.000
_cell.length_b   1.000
_cell.length_c   1.000
_cell.angle_alpha   90.00
_cell.angle_beta   90.00
_cell.angle_gamma   90.00
#
_symmetry.space_group_name_H-M   'P 1'
#
loop_
_entity.id
_entity.type
_entity.pdbx_description
1 polymer ?
#
loop_
_entity_poly.entity_id
_entity_poly.type
_entity_poly.pdbx_seq_one_letter_code
_entity_poly.pdbx_strand_id
1 'polypeptide(L)'
;MSFSRGDTVKFSKFGPELDQIHEKLVPRIKPLWNTPEKEVGMWAILNGIEIHLDECPYSNLSLRAKIKEFLNKTESKHPGTKENVLNSFIKTLDVENIRTVLNECERCGEPTSGKICKACEIKDIIENEQK
;
A
#
# COMPACT_ATOMS: atom_id res chain seq x y z
N MET A 1 -3.63 2.86 6.70
CA MET A 1 -2.81 4.08 6.70
C MET A 1 -3.45 5.20 5.92
N SER A 2 -3.83 5.00 4.66
CA SER A 2 -4.55 6.04 3.89
C SER A 2 -5.89 6.40 4.53
N PHE A 3 -6.62 5.43 5.06
CA PHE A 3 -7.88 5.65 5.80
C PHE A 3 -7.71 6.59 7.00
N SER A 4 -6.71 6.36 7.84
CA SER A 4 -6.46 7.21 9.00
C SER A 4 -6.02 8.64 8.66
N ARG A 5 -5.70 8.90 7.39
CA ARG A 5 -5.32 10.21 6.85
C ARG A 5 -6.37 10.81 5.92
N GLY A 6 -7.52 10.14 5.73
CA GLY A 6 -8.59 10.59 4.83
C GLY A 6 -8.21 10.62 3.34
N ASP A 7 -7.17 9.88 2.94
CA ASP A 7 -6.67 9.89 1.55
C ASP A 7 -7.44 8.89 0.70
N THR A 8 -8.59 9.30 0.19
CA THR A 8 -9.49 8.47 -0.62
C THR A 8 -8.88 8.06 -1.97
N VAL A 9 -8.04 8.90 -2.58
CA VAL A 9 -7.38 8.59 -3.87
C VAL A 9 -6.41 7.41 -3.75
N LYS A 10 -5.71 7.28 -2.62
CA LYS A 10 -4.86 6.11 -2.39
C LYS A 10 -5.66 4.84 -2.12
N PHE A 11 -6.91 4.97 -1.74
CA PHE A 11 -7.79 3.85 -1.48
C PHE A 11 -8.20 3.09 -2.74
N SER A 12 -8.44 3.78 -3.84
CA SER A 12 -8.78 3.13 -5.13
C SER A 12 -7.71 2.14 -5.60
N LYS A 13 -6.47 2.28 -5.08
CA LYS A 13 -5.33 1.42 -5.37
C LYS A 13 -5.21 0.21 -4.42
N PHE A 14 -6.19 -0.01 -3.56
CA PHE A 14 -6.14 -1.09 -2.57
C PHE A 14 -6.74 -2.40 -3.05
N GLY A 15 -7.54 -2.41 -4.09
CA GLY A 15 -8.16 -3.63 -4.64
C GLY A 15 -7.17 -4.75 -4.98
N PRO A 16 -7.66 -5.98 -5.18
CA PRO A 16 -6.84 -7.14 -5.57
C PRO A 16 -6.24 -6.98 -6.97
N GLU A 17 -6.91 -6.25 -7.83
CA GLU A 17 -6.50 -5.96 -9.19
C GLU A 17 -6.33 -4.44 -9.35
N LEU A 18 -5.29 -4.06 -10.06
CA LEU A 18 -5.03 -2.68 -10.42
C LEU A 18 -4.96 -2.60 -11.93
N ASP A 19 -5.94 -1.92 -12.51
CA ASP A 19 -5.98 -1.64 -13.93
C ASP A 19 -4.71 -0.89 -14.39
N GLN A 20 -4.45 -0.99 -15.68
CA GLN A 20 -3.40 -0.20 -16.29
C GLN A 20 -3.84 1.27 -16.36
N ILE A 21 -3.26 2.10 -15.52
CA ILE A 21 -3.57 3.53 -15.40
C ILE A 21 -2.71 4.42 -16.31
N HIS A 22 -1.72 3.83 -16.98
CA HIS A 22 -0.83 4.50 -17.93
C HIS A 22 -0.15 3.46 -18.83
N GLU A 23 0.12 3.78 -20.09
CA GLU A 23 0.72 2.85 -21.08
C GLU A 23 2.08 2.29 -20.63
N LYS A 24 2.88 3.09 -19.93
CA LYS A 24 4.20 2.70 -19.39
C LYS A 24 4.12 1.86 -18.11
N LEU A 25 2.93 1.64 -17.53
CA LEU A 25 2.75 0.88 -16.30
C LEU A 25 2.09 -0.48 -16.60
N VAL A 26 2.63 -1.52 -15.99
CA VAL A 26 2.09 -2.88 -16.10
C VAL A 26 0.92 -3.05 -15.12
N PRO A 27 -0.20 -3.68 -15.52
CA PRO A 27 -1.26 -4.07 -14.59
C PRO A 27 -0.71 -4.94 -13.47
N ARG A 28 -1.23 -4.79 -12.26
CA ARG A 28 -0.76 -5.55 -11.10
C ARG A 28 -1.90 -6.29 -10.44
N ILE A 29 -1.65 -7.53 -10.09
CA ILE A 29 -2.53 -8.36 -9.27
C ILE A 29 -1.89 -8.59 -7.90
N LYS A 30 -2.72 -8.81 -6.89
CA LYS A 30 -2.30 -9.11 -5.52
C LYS A 30 -2.94 -10.43 -5.09
N PRO A 31 -2.36 -11.59 -5.44
CA PRO A 31 -2.99 -12.89 -5.20
C PRO A 31 -3.27 -13.16 -3.71
N LEU A 32 -2.40 -12.66 -2.82
CA LEU A 32 -2.52 -12.82 -1.37
C LEU A 32 -3.29 -11.67 -0.68
N TRP A 33 -4.05 -10.89 -1.43
CA TRP A 33 -4.70 -9.67 -0.93
C TRP A 33 -5.64 -9.93 0.27
N ASN A 34 -6.34 -11.06 0.25
CA ASN A 34 -7.28 -11.46 1.31
C ASN A 34 -6.71 -12.53 2.27
N THR A 35 -5.41 -12.79 2.21
CA THR A 35 -4.76 -13.77 3.07
C THR A 35 -4.08 -13.06 4.24
N PRO A 36 -4.42 -13.40 5.51
CA PRO A 36 -3.77 -12.82 6.67
C PRO A 36 -2.26 -13.08 6.68
N GLU A 37 -1.45 -12.07 7.01
CA GLU A 37 0.02 -12.15 7.10
C GLU A 37 0.49 -13.34 7.97
N LYS A 38 -0.26 -13.61 9.06
CA LYS A 38 0.01 -14.74 9.97
C LYS A 38 -0.11 -16.09 9.27
N GLU A 39 -1.10 -16.25 8.40
CA GLU A 39 -1.31 -17.50 7.66
C GLU A 39 -0.23 -17.71 6.62
N VAL A 40 0.16 -16.66 5.89
CA VAL A 40 1.27 -16.70 4.94
C VAL A 40 2.58 -17.10 5.63
N GLY A 41 2.88 -16.48 6.78
CA GLY A 41 4.07 -16.79 7.56
C GLY A 41 4.06 -18.23 8.08
N MET A 42 2.94 -18.70 8.62
CA MET A 42 2.79 -20.07 9.09
C MET A 42 2.96 -21.08 7.95
N TRP A 43 2.34 -20.81 6.81
CA TRP A 43 2.46 -21.65 5.62
C TRP A 43 3.92 -21.75 5.13
N ALA A 44 4.63 -20.64 5.10
CA ALA A 44 6.03 -20.61 4.70
C ALA A 44 6.90 -21.46 5.64
N ILE A 45 6.73 -21.33 6.96
CA ILE A 45 7.47 -22.13 7.97
C ILE A 45 7.18 -23.62 7.80
N LEU A 46 5.92 -24.01 7.65
CA LEU A 46 5.51 -25.40 7.48
C LEU A 46 6.05 -26.04 6.21
N ASN A 47 6.29 -25.24 5.17
CA ASN A 47 6.88 -25.69 3.91
C ASN A 47 8.41 -25.54 3.85
N GLY A 48 9.07 -25.21 4.97
CA GLY A 48 10.53 -25.10 5.03
C GLY A 48 11.10 -23.93 4.22
N ILE A 49 10.26 -22.91 3.92
CA ILE A 49 10.72 -21.71 3.22
C ILE A 49 11.39 -20.80 4.24
N GLU A 50 12.65 -20.45 3.95
CA GLU A 50 13.39 -19.51 4.77
C GLU A 50 12.78 -18.11 4.64
N ILE A 51 12.34 -17.55 5.76
CA ILE A 51 11.74 -16.22 5.82
C ILE A 51 12.50 -15.35 6.81
N HIS A 52 12.65 -14.08 6.45
CA HIS A 52 13.23 -13.07 7.32
C HIS A 52 12.17 -12.60 8.33
N LEU A 53 12.38 -12.90 9.60
CA LEU A 53 11.45 -12.59 10.68
C LEU A 53 11.77 -11.29 11.42
N ASP A 54 12.93 -10.70 11.17
CA ASP A 54 13.35 -9.50 11.87
C ASP A 54 12.52 -8.28 11.46
N GLU A 55 12.06 -7.54 12.45
CA GLU A 55 11.35 -6.30 12.22
C GLU A 55 12.33 -5.15 11.95
N CYS A 56 11.95 -4.26 11.03
CA CYS A 56 12.69 -3.03 10.81
C CYS A 56 12.81 -2.25 12.14
N PRO A 57 14.01 -1.84 12.59
CA PRO A 57 14.19 -1.13 13.86
C PRO A 57 13.39 0.17 13.97
N TYR A 58 12.99 0.75 12.84
CA TYR A 58 12.18 1.97 12.79
C TYR A 58 10.67 1.69 12.72
N SER A 59 10.22 0.43 12.70
CA SER A 59 8.80 0.06 12.57
C SER A 59 7.96 0.59 13.72
N ASN A 60 8.50 0.56 14.94
CA ASN A 60 7.81 0.96 16.17
C ASN A 60 7.49 2.46 16.24
N LEU A 61 8.18 3.30 15.47
CA LEU A 61 7.93 4.74 15.40
C LEU A 61 6.74 5.09 14.51
N SER A 62 6.24 4.13 13.74
CA SER A 62 5.19 4.39 12.76
C SER A 62 3.79 4.27 13.38
N LEU A 63 2.86 5.14 12.96
CA LEU A 63 1.44 5.01 13.26
C LEU A 63 0.89 3.64 12.81
N ARG A 64 1.47 3.07 11.76
CA ARG A 64 1.10 1.76 11.23
C ARG A 64 1.30 0.64 12.25
N ALA A 65 2.40 0.65 13.01
CA ALA A 65 2.67 -0.34 14.04
C ALA A 65 1.58 -0.32 15.13
N LYS A 66 1.22 0.87 15.61
CA LYS A 66 0.16 1.05 16.62
C LYS A 66 -1.21 0.55 16.13
N ILE A 67 -1.56 0.86 14.88
CA ILE A 67 -2.82 0.37 14.29
C ILE A 67 -2.78 -1.15 14.10
N LYS A 68 -1.65 -1.73 13.64
CA LYS A 68 -1.47 -3.18 13.50
C LYS A 68 -1.66 -3.88 14.86
N GLU A 69 -1.04 -3.36 15.90
CA GLU A 69 -1.17 -3.90 17.27
C GLU A 69 -2.62 -3.83 17.77
N PHE A 70 -3.28 -2.68 17.62
CA PHE A 70 -4.68 -2.51 17.99
C PHE A 70 -5.59 -3.51 17.28
N LEU A 71 -5.46 -3.64 15.95
CA LEU A 71 -6.25 -4.57 15.16
C LEU A 71 -5.97 -6.03 15.53
N ASN A 72 -4.71 -6.40 15.80
CA ASN A 72 -4.35 -7.75 16.22
C ASN A 72 -4.94 -8.08 17.61
N LYS A 73 -4.89 -7.14 18.54
CA LYS A 73 -5.45 -7.30 19.89
C LYS A 73 -6.98 -7.39 19.86
N THR A 74 -7.62 -6.63 18.98
CA THR A 74 -9.07 -6.69 18.81
C THR A 74 -9.49 -8.01 18.16
N GLU A 75 -8.80 -8.44 17.12
CA GLU A 75 -9.04 -9.72 16.44
C GLU A 75 -8.91 -10.92 17.37
N SER A 76 -7.93 -10.91 18.31
CA SER A 76 -7.75 -11.99 19.28
C SER A 76 -8.91 -12.12 20.26
N LYS A 77 -9.63 -11.03 20.53
CA LYS A 77 -10.81 -11.02 21.42
C LYS A 77 -12.12 -11.22 20.66
N HIS A 78 -12.18 -10.74 19.45
CA HIS A 78 -13.35 -10.75 18.58
C HIS A 78 -12.92 -11.21 17.18
N PRO A 79 -12.81 -12.54 16.96
CA PRO A 79 -12.40 -13.10 15.66
C PRO A 79 -13.32 -12.64 14.52
N GLY A 80 -12.74 -12.36 13.36
CA GLY A 80 -13.44 -11.83 12.18
C GLY A 80 -13.56 -10.30 12.13
N THR A 81 -13.04 -9.59 13.12
CA THR A 81 -13.07 -8.11 13.13
C THR A 81 -12.32 -7.52 11.92
N LYS A 82 -11.14 -8.05 11.59
CA LYS A 82 -10.34 -7.55 10.45
C LYS A 82 -11.07 -7.76 9.15
N GLU A 83 -11.66 -8.92 8.95
CA GLU A 83 -12.43 -9.25 7.76
C GLU A 83 -13.68 -8.37 7.65
N ASN A 84 -14.41 -8.16 8.73
CA ASN A 84 -15.57 -7.29 8.76
C ASN A 84 -15.21 -5.83 8.43
N VAL A 85 -14.11 -5.32 8.96
CA VAL A 85 -13.60 -3.97 8.64
C VAL A 85 -13.26 -3.88 7.15
N LEU A 86 -12.56 -4.88 6.60
CA LEU A 86 -12.20 -4.91 5.19
C LEU A 86 -13.44 -4.96 4.29
N ASN A 87 -14.38 -5.84 4.59
CA ASN A 87 -15.62 -6.01 3.83
C ASN A 87 -16.52 -4.77 3.89
N SER A 88 -16.63 -4.14 5.05
CA SER A 88 -17.36 -2.87 5.20
C SER A 88 -16.72 -1.78 4.36
N PHE A 89 -15.41 -1.74 4.34
CA PHE A 89 -14.64 -0.82 3.54
C PHE A 89 -14.88 -1.02 2.04
N ILE A 90 -14.78 -2.25 1.53
CA ILE A 90 -15.02 -2.57 0.13
C ILE A 90 -16.44 -2.18 -0.29
N LYS A 91 -17.43 -2.46 0.56
CA LYS A 91 -18.84 -2.13 0.27
C LYS A 91 -19.13 -0.64 0.29
N THR A 92 -18.38 0.14 1.06
CA THR A 92 -18.61 1.59 1.22
C THR A 92 -17.92 2.40 0.13
N LEU A 93 -16.82 1.88 -0.40
CA LEU A 93 -16.10 2.54 -1.47
C LEU A 93 -16.58 2.03 -2.82
N ASP A 94 -17.15 2.92 -3.58
CA ASP A 94 -17.32 2.76 -5.01
C ASP A 94 -15.95 2.94 -5.69
N VAL A 95 -15.12 1.89 -5.57
CA VAL A 95 -13.72 1.89 -6.02
C VAL A 95 -13.63 2.10 -7.54
N GLU A 96 -14.69 1.76 -8.28
CA GLU A 96 -14.73 1.84 -9.74
C GLU A 96 -14.75 3.29 -10.24
N ASN A 97 -15.19 4.25 -9.42
CA ASN A 97 -15.33 5.64 -9.85
C ASN A 97 -14.11 6.54 -9.55
N ILE A 98 -13.09 6.06 -8.82
CA ILE A 98 -11.91 6.85 -8.51
C ILE A 98 -10.76 6.47 -9.47
N ARG A 99 -10.89 6.83 -10.72
CA ARG A 99 -9.81 6.66 -11.70
C ARG A 99 -8.77 7.76 -11.51
N THR A 100 -7.55 7.36 -11.17
CA THR A 100 -6.41 8.28 -11.14
C THR A 100 -5.81 8.32 -12.54
N VAL A 101 -5.94 9.45 -13.22
CA VAL A 101 -5.21 9.70 -14.47
C VAL A 101 -3.79 10.14 -14.08
N LEU A 102 -2.78 9.50 -14.67
CA LEU A 102 -1.40 9.91 -14.54
C LEU A 102 -1.01 10.73 -15.76
N ASN A 103 -0.27 11.81 -15.51
CA ASN A 103 0.38 12.61 -16.53
C ASN A 103 1.81 12.11 -16.76
N GLU A 104 2.46 12.61 -17.78
CA GLU A 104 3.90 12.42 -17.97
C GLU A 104 4.69 13.56 -17.32
N CYS A 105 5.80 13.22 -16.70
CA CYS A 105 6.72 14.20 -16.13
C CYS A 105 7.30 15.09 -17.25
N GLU A 106 7.20 16.40 -17.10
CA GLU A 106 7.70 17.39 -18.08
C GLU A 106 9.22 17.28 -18.33
N ARG A 107 9.98 16.63 -17.43
CA ARG A 107 11.45 16.49 -17.55
C ARG A 107 11.91 15.15 -18.09
N CYS A 108 11.35 14.06 -17.61
CA CYS A 108 11.83 12.70 -17.94
C CYS A 108 10.81 11.82 -18.63
N GLY A 109 9.55 12.27 -18.77
CA GLY A 109 8.48 11.52 -19.41
C GLY A 109 7.94 10.34 -18.61
N GLU A 110 8.34 10.16 -17.34
CA GLU A 110 7.83 9.11 -16.47
C GLU A 110 6.42 9.43 -15.94
N PRO A 111 5.56 8.41 -15.76
CA PRO A 111 4.23 8.61 -15.21
C PRO A 111 4.25 9.25 -13.83
N THR A 112 3.49 10.33 -13.66
CA THR A 112 3.38 11.06 -12.39
C THR A 112 1.99 11.63 -12.18
N SER A 113 1.60 11.84 -10.93
CA SER A 113 0.37 12.54 -10.57
C SER A 113 0.50 14.07 -10.60
N GLY A 114 1.70 14.58 -10.70
CA GLY A 114 2.02 16.01 -10.78
C GLY A 114 2.62 16.39 -12.11
N LYS A 115 3.20 17.59 -12.20
CA LYS A 115 3.95 18.05 -13.37
C LYS A 115 5.36 17.46 -13.43
N ILE A 116 6.00 17.29 -12.28
CA ILE A 116 7.35 16.74 -12.14
C ILE A 116 7.26 15.49 -11.27
N CYS A 117 7.95 14.43 -11.66
CA CYS A 117 7.98 13.20 -10.87
C CYS A 117 8.90 13.35 -9.65
N LYS A 118 8.65 12.52 -8.64
CA LYS A 118 9.40 12.58 -7.37
C LYS A 118 10.91 12.35 -7.53
N ALA A 119 11.30 11.53 -8.51
CA ALA A 119 12.72 11.32 -8.81
C ALA A 119 13.40 12.58 -9.32
N CYS A 120 12.75 13.35 -10.21
CA CYS A 120 13.28 14.62 -10.68
C CYS A 120 13.33 15.68 -9.58
N GLU A 121 12.32 15.73 -8.70
CA GLU A 121 12.35 16.65 -7.54
C GLU A 121 13.53 16.35 -6.60
N ILE A 122 13.76 15.06 -6.29
CA ILE A 122 14.88 14.65 -5.41
C ILE A 122 16.22 14.99 -6.07
N LYS A 123 16.33 14.78 -7.40
CA LYS A 123 17.53 15.14 -8.14
C LYS A 123 17.85 16.62 -8.02
N ASP A 124 16.85 17.50 -8.16
CA ASP A 124 17.01 18.94 -7.99
C ASP A 124 17.49 19.33 -6.58
N ILE A 125 16.97 18.66 -5.55
CA ILE A 125 17.39 18.90 -4.16
C ILE A 125 18.89 18.58 -4.01
N ILE A 126 19.32 17.42 -4.50
CA ILE A 126 20.72 16.97 -4.41
C ILE A 126 21.65 17.91 -5.16
N GLU A 127 21.26 18.32 -6.38
CA GLU A 127 22.07 19.24 -7.19
C GLU A 127 22.19 20.66 -6.57
N ASN A 128 21.17 21.08 -5.83
CA ASN A 128 21.18 22.37 -5.12
C ASN A 128 22.00 22.34 -3.82
N GLU A 129 22.09 21.19 -3.13
CA GLU A 129 22.89 21.03 -1.92
C GLU A 129 24.39 20.88 -2.21
N GLN A 130 24.77 20.61 -3.45
CA GLN A 130 26.18 20.51 -3.90
C GLN A 130 26.79 21.83 -4.39
N LYS A 131 26.01 22.92 -4.38
CA LYS A 131 26.47 24.28 -4.74
C LYS A 131 26.72 25.10 -3.49
#